data_092fd4e996ebf280a5e504132812d850
#
_entry.id   092fd4e996ebf280a5e504132812d850
#
_cell.length_a   1.000
_cell.length_b   1.000
_cell.length_c   1.000
_cell.angle_alpha   90.00
_cell.angle_beta   90.00
_cell.angle_gamma   90.00
#
_symmetry.space_group_name_H-M   'P 1'
#
loop_
_entity.id
_entity.type
_entity.pdbx_description
1 polymer ?
#
loop_
_entity_poly.entity_id
_entity_poly.type
_entity_poly.pdbx_seq_one_letter_code
_entity_poly.pdbx_strand_id
1 'polypeptide(L)'
;MRALVIANGDPPSAALLAELREGAALVVAADGGARSALALDLMPDVVTGDLDSIGEARDAIPADRIRPDADPNATDIEKAVALCLDEGCDAVDIIGASGGRADHALANLSVLVRFGRRARVRMVDERFAIELVDGEAEVDVPEGTVVSLVGIGRCEGVTTSGLRWELDDATLDFSAYGVHNEIATSPARVSVRSGDLLLFRGRWVEHHA
;
A
#
# COMPACT_ATOMS: atom_id res chain seq x y z
N MET A 1 13.10 7.92 -6.87
CA MET A 1 12.13 7.86 -8.03
C MET A 1 10.89 7.12 -7.57
N ARG A 2 9.66 7.60 -7.89
CA ARG A 2 8.42 6.97 -7.44
C ARG A 2 7.80 6.08 -8.53
N ALA A 3 7.36 4.88 -8.15
CA ALA A 3 6.59 3.98 -8.99
C ALA A 3 5.13 3.89 -8.54
N LEU A 4 4.25 3.53 -9.48
CA LEU A 4 2.87 3.13 -9.25
C LEU A 4 2.70 1.66 -9.68
N VAL A 5 2.29 0.80 -8.75
CA VAL A 5 1.93 -0.59 -9.01
C VAL A 5 0.41 -0.74 -9.04
N ILE A 6 -0.12 -1.38 -10.08
CA ILE A 6 -1.54 -1.68 -10.23
C ILE A 6 -1.72 -3.19 -10.05
N ALA A 7 -2.38 -3.57 -8.98
CA ALA A 7 -2.64 -4.97 -8.63
C ALA A 7 -4.00 -5.46 -9.16
N ASN A 8 -4.26 -6.75 -9.01
CA ASN A 8 -5.43 -7.45 -9.58
C ASN A 8 -6.58 -7.63 -8.55
N GLY A 9 -6.72 -6.74 -7.56
CA GLY A 9 -7.88 -6.72 -6.66
C GLY A 9 -9.02 -5.85 -7.20
N ASP A 10 -9.75 -5.18 -6.31
CA ASP A 10 -10.81 -4.26 -6.72
C ASP A 10 -10.21 -3.10 -7.53
N PRO A 11 -10.76 -2.80 -8.72
CA PRO A 11 -10.22 -1.72 -9.55
C PRO A 11 -10.28 -0.38 -8.83
N PRO A 12 -9.21 0.44 -8.89
CA PRO A 12 -9.24 1.79 -8.35
C PRO A 12 -10.19 2.68 -9.15
N SER A 13 -10.67 3.77 -8.54
CA SER A 13 -11.37 4.80 -9.29
C SER A 13 -10.43 5.53 -10.26
N ALA A 14 -11.00 6.11 -11.31
CA ALA A 14 -10.24 6.96 -12.22
C ALA A 14 -9.59 8.17 -11.51
N ALA A 15 -10.25 8.69 -10.45
CA ALA A 15 -9.72 9.80 -9.66
C ALA A 15 -8.48 9.39 -8.85
N LEU A 16 -8.52 8.25 -8.16
CA LEU A 16 -7.38 7.72 -7.41
C LEU A 16 -6.21 7.39 -8.34
N LEU A 17 -6.51 6.76 -9.49
CA LEU A 17 -5.48 6.46 -10.49
C LEU A 17 -4.83 7.74 -11.00
N ALA A 18 -5.59 8.77 -11.37
CA ALA A 18 -5.05 10.05 -11.86
C ALA A 18 -4.16 10.73 -10.82
N GLU A 19 -4.62 10.78 -9.55
CA GLU A 19 -3.86 11.35 -8.43
C GLU A 19 -2.49 10.67 -8.26
N LEU A 20 -2.49 9.33 -8.21
CA LEU A 20 -1.25 8.59 -7.96
C LEU A 20 -0.37 8.40 -9.19
N ARG A 21 -0.95 8.49 -10.40
CA ARG A 21 -0.19 8.52 -11.66
C ARG A 21 0.63 9.79 -11.80
N GLU A 22 0.12 10.93 -11.29
CA GLU A 22 0.85 12.19 -11.31
C GLU A 22 2.16 12.07 -10.53
N GLY A 23 3.29 12.34 -11.22
CA GLY A 23 4.64 12.22 -10.64
C GLY A 23 5.16 10.79 -10.46
N ALA A 24 4.45 9.74 -10.88
CA ALA A 24 5.02 8.40 -10.99
C ALA A 24 5.92 8.31 -12.24
N ALA A 25 7.18 7.95 -12.04
CA ALA A 25 8.15 7.81 -13.13
C ALA A 25 8.08 6.43 -13.81
N LEU A 26 7.49 5.44 -13.12
CA LEU A 26 7.31 4.07 -13.61
C LEU A 26 5.92 3.58 -13.21
N VAL A 27 5.19 2.97 -14.14
CA VAL A 27 3.92 2.29 -13.90
C VAL A 27 4.07 0.81 -14.19
N VAL A 28 3.86 -0.01 -13.18
CA VAL A 28 3.95 -1.47 -13.30
C VAL A 28 2.58 -2.08 -13.02
N ALA A 29 2.10 -2.95 -13.90
CA ALA A 29 0.94 -3.77 -13.63
C ALA A 29 1.36 -5.16 -13.16
N ALA A 30 0.80 -5.60 -12.04
CA ALA A 30 1.00 -6.95 -11.50
C ALA A 30 -0.06 -7.86 -12.12
N ASP A 31 0.33 -8.68 -13.09
CA ASP A 31 -0.48 -9.63 -13.84
C ASP A 31 -1.84 -9.05 -14.29
N GLY A 32 -2.96 -9.57 -13.76
CA GLY A 32 -4.32 -9.11 -14.07
C GLY A 32 -4.59 -7.64 -13.75
N GLY A 33 -3.74 -6.94 -13.00
CA GLY A 33 -3.77 -5.50 -12.81
C GLY A 33 -3.65 -4.73 -14.13
N ALA A 34 -3.08 -5.35 -15.15
CA ALA A 34 -3.05 -4.80 -16.51
C ALA A 34 -4.45 -4.55 -17.10
N ARG A 35 -5.43 -5.41 -16.80
CA ARG A 35 -6.82 -5.23 -17.23
C ARG A 35 -7.43 -3.96 -16.61
N SER A 36 -7.19 -3.76 -15.32
CA SER A 36 -7.67 -2.56 -14.59
C SER A 36 -7.02 -1.30 -15.15
N ALA A 37 -5.72 -1.33 -15.45
CA ALA A 37 -5.01 -0.22 -16.06
C ALA A 37 -5.62 0.15 -17.44
N LEU A 38 -5.77 -0.83 -18.34
CA LEU A 38 -6.32 -0.60 -19.67
C LEU A 38 -7.78 -0.15 -19.64
N ALA A 39 -8.59 -0.67 -18.72
CA ALA A 39 -9.98 -0.24 -18.53
C ALA A 39 -10.11 1.23 -18.11
N LEU A 40 -9.03 1.81 -17.58
CA LEU A 40 -8.92 3.22 -17.20
C LEU A 40 -8.02 4.03 -18.17
N ASP A 41 -7.88 3.55 -19.41
CA ASP A 41 -7.08 4.18 -20.48
C ASP A 41 -5.60 4.41 -20.08
N LEU A 42 -5.06 3.61 -19.18
CA LEU A 42 -3.66 3.66 -18.78
C LEU A 42 -2.88 2.47 -19.35
N MET A 43 -1.92 2.76 -20.22
CA MET A 43 -0.96 1.77 -20.69
C MET A 43 0.20 1.67 -19.70
N PRO A 44 0.40 0.52 -19.01
CA PRO A 44 1.52 0.35 -18.09
C PRO A 44 2.86 0.36 -18.84
N ASP A 45 3.93 0.79 -18.17
CA ASP A 45 5.27 0.74 -18.71
C ASP A 45 5.81 -0.70 -18.70
N VAL A 46 5.46 -1.48 -17.68
CA VAL A 46 5.79 -2.90 -17.54
C VAL A 46 4.61 -3.67 -16.99
N VAL A 47 4.43 -4.90 -17.48
CA VAL A 47 3.53 -5.91 -16.89
C VAL A 47 4.38 -7.08 -16.43
N THR A 48 4.26 -7.48 -15.16
CA THR A 48 5.02 -8.58 -14.56
C THR A 48 4.14 -9.51 -13.76
N GLY A 49 4.57 -10.73 -13.55
CA GLY A 49 3.83 -11.80 -12.87
C GLY A 49 3.94 -13.11 -13.65
N ASP A 50 3.17 -14.12 -13.25
CA ASP A 50 3.10 -15.39 -13.99
C ASP A 50 2.21 -15.31 -15.25
N LEU A 51 1.44 -14.21 -15.36
CA LEU A 51 0.58 -13.84 -16.51
C LEU A 51 -0.59 -14.81 -16.74
N ASP A 52 -1.05 -15.49 -15.71
CA ASP A 52 -2.20 -16.39 -15.80
C ASP A 52 -3.54 -15.65 -15.74
N SER A 53 -3.57 -14.47 -15.14
CA SER A 53 -4.76 -13.63 -14.97
C SER A 53 -4.82 -12.42 -15.92
N ILE A 54 -3.81 -12.19 -16.76
CA ILE A 54 -3.77 -11.06 -17.70
C ILE A 54 -4.90 -11.13 -18.75
N GLY A 55 -5.29 -12.34 -19.16
CA GLY A 55 -6.39 -12.57 -20.11
C GLY A 55 -6.19 -11.86 -21.46
N GLU A 56 -7.29 -11.35 -22.02
CA GLU A 56 -7.28 -10.64 -23.33
C GLU A 56 -6.49 -9.33 -23.32
N ALA A 57 -6.21 -8.76 -22.14
CA ALA A 57 -5.38 -7.57 -22.02
C ALA A 57 -3.97 -7.77 -22.60
N ARG A 58 -3.51 -9.04 -22.68
CA ARG A 58 -2.21 -9.38 -23.25
C ARG A 58 -2.05 -8.92 -24.70
N ASP A 59 -3.12 -9.01 -25.50
CA ASP A 59 -3.08 -8.67 -26.92
C ASP A 59 -2.98 -7.15 -27.16
N ALA A 60 -3.40 -6.36 -26.20
CA ALA A 60 -3.32 -4.90 -26.24
C ALA A 60 -1.98 -4.35 -25.73
N ILE A 61 -1.18 -5.16 -25.05
CA ILE A 61 0.07 -4.72 -24.44
C ILE A 61 1.25 -5.07 -25.36
N PRO A 62 2.11 -4.09 -25.70
CA PRO A 62 3.32 -4.34 -26.48
C PRO A 62 4.22 -5.40 -25.82
N ALA A 63 4.75 -6.33 -26.63
CA ALA A 63 5.50 -7.48 -26.12
C ALA A 63 6.78 -7.08 -25.33
N ASP A 64 7.37 -5.94 -25.65
CA ASP A 64 8.55 -5.39 -24.98
C ASP A 64 8.24 -4.83 -23.59
N ARG A 65 6.98 -4.63 -23.25
CA ARG A 65 6.51 -4.24 -21.92
C ARG A 65 6.15 -5.42 -21.02
N ILE A 66 6.14 -6.62 -21.53
CA ILE A 66 5.81 -7.83 -20.78
C ILE A 66 7.10 -8.46 -20.26
N ARG A 67 7.25 -8.51 -18.93
CA ARG A 67 8.39 -9.13 -18.24
C ARG A 67 7.88 -10.25 -17.31
N PRO A 68 7.73 -11.50 -17.82
CA PRO A 68 7.24 -12.61 -17.02
C PRO A 68 8.16 -12.92 -15.85
N ASP A 69 7.56 -13.22 -14.70
CA ASP A 69 8.24 -13.76 -13.53
C ASP A 69 7.43 -14.94 -12.99
N ALA A 70 7.97 -16.12 -13.16
CA ALA A 70 7.33 -17.40 -12.80
C ALA A 70 7.72 -17.91 -11.40
N ASP A 71 8.34 -17.08 -10.55
CA ASP A 71 8.67 -17.52 -9.18
C ASP A 71 7.38 -17.88 -8.42
N PRO A 72 7.19 -19.17 -8.04
CA PRO A 72 5.98 -19.59 -7.34
C PRO A 72 5.95 -19.18 -5.86
N ASN A 73 7.06 -18.66 -5.32
CA ASN A 73 7.20 -18.30 -3.91
C ASN A 73 6.92 -16.80 -3.65
N ALA A 74 6.62 -16.03 -4.69
CA ALA A 74 6.30 -14.61 -4.60
C ALA A 74 4.95 -14.33 -5.25
N THR A 75 4.16 -13.45 -4.64
CA THR A 75 2.93 -12.93 -5.27
C THR A 75 3.28 -11.95 -6.39
N ASP A 76 2.36 -11.70 -7.32
CA ASP A 76 2.63 -10.78 -8.43
C ASP A 76 2.86 -9.35 -7.95
N ILE A 77 2.23 -8.94 -6.83
CA ILE A 77 2.52 -7.66 -6.19
C ILE A 77 3.96 -7.62 -5.67
N GLU A 78 4.44 -8.69 -5.02
CA GLU A 78 5.83 -8.77 -4.55
C GLU A 78 6.83 -8.69 -5.71
N LYS A 79 6.55 -9.39 -6.82
CA LYS A 79 7.38 -9.33 -8.05
C LYS A 79 7.39 -7.91 -8.63
N ALA A 80 6.22 -7.26 -8.70
CA ALA A 80 6.09 -5.89 -9.21
C ALA A 80 6.85 -4.88 -8.33
N VAL A 81 6.75 -4.99 -7.01
CA VAL A 81 7.49 -4.11 -6.09
C VAL A 81 8.99 -4.36 -6.19
N ALA A 82 9.42 -5.63 -6.21
CA ALA A 82 10.84 -5.97 -6.39
C ALA A 82 11.41 -5.38 -7.68
N LEU A 83 10.68 -5.52 -8.81
CA LEU A 83 11.04 -4.91 -10.08
C LEU A 83 11.18 -3.39 -9.97
N CYS A 84 10.24 -2.70 -9.31
CA CYS A 84 10.35 -1.25 -9.09
C CYS A 84 11.63 -0.86 -8.33
N LEU A 85 11.99 -1.62 -7.30
CA LEU A 85 13.20 -1.36 -6.52
C LEU A 85 14.47 -1.63 -7.34
N ASP A 86 14.49 -2.67 -8.17
CA ASP A 86 15.61 -3.01 -9.06
C ASP A 86 15.79 -1.95 -10.16
N GLU A 87 14.70 -1.29 -10.61
CA GLU A 87 14.74 -0.13 -11.51
C GLU A 87 15.11 1.18 -10.78
N GLY A 88 15.48 1.12 -9.49
CA GLY A 88 15.96 2.26 -8.71
C GLY A 88 14.85 3.14 -8.10
N CYS A 89 13.63 2.64 -7.98
CA CYS A 89 12.59 3.36 -7.25
C CYS A 89 12.81 3.25 -5.74
N ASP A 90 12.63 4.36 -5.02
CA ASP A 90 12.71 4.49 -3.56
C ASP A 90 11.35 4.74 -2.90
N ALA A 91 10.31 4.90 -3.73
CA ALA A 91 8.93 5.01 -3.31
C ALA A 91 8.02 4.22 -4.25
N VAL A 92 7.09 3.43 -3.71
CA VAL A 92 6.13 2.63 -4.46
C VAL A 92 4.75 2.79 -3.86
N ASP A 93 3.80 3.29 -4.66
CA ASP A 93 2.38 3.28 -4.33
C ASP A 93 1.72 2.08 -5.02
N ILE A 94 0.94 1.29 -4.29
CA ILE A 94 0.24 0.10 -4.78
C ILE A 94 -1.25 0.37 -4.70
N ILE A 95 -1.98 0.27 -5.83
CA ILE A 95 -3.44 0.36 -5.91
C ILE A 95 -4.04 -0.95 -6.40
N GLY A 96 -5.33 -1.18 -6.11
CA GLY A 96 -5.99 -2.43 -6.48
C GLY A 96 -5.49 -3.64 -5.69
N ALA A 97 -4.89 -3.44 -4.51
CA ALA A 97 -4.39 -4.52 -3.65
C ALA A 97 -5.42 -5.01 -2.62
N SER A 98 -6.52 -4.29 -2.44
CA SER A 98 -7.64 -4.63 -1.54
C SER A 98 -8.81 -5.23 -2.32
N GLY A 99 -9.77 -5.80 -1.58
CA GLY A 99 -10.95 -6.45 -2.16
C GLY A 99 -10.71 -7.87 -2.67
N GLY A 100 -11.70 -8.43 -3.38
CA GLY A 100 -11.62 -9.77 -3.91
C GLY A 100 -11.53 -10.86 -2.84
N ARG A 101 -10.58 -11.77 -2.95
CA ARG A 101 -10.35 -12.87 -1.99
C ARG A 101 -9.72 -12.33 -0.70
N ALA A 102 -10.36 -12.60 0.44
CA ALA A 102 -9.91 -12.13 1.76
C ALA A 102 -8.50 -12.63 2.14
N ASP A 103 -8.14 -13.86 1.75
CA ASP A 103 -6.81 -14.43 1.98
C ASP A 103 -5.73 -13.69 1.21
N HIS A 104 -6.00 -13.30 -0.05
CA HIS A 104 -5.09 -12.48 -0.83
C HIS A 104 -4.99 -11.06 -0.27
N ALA A 105 -6.10 -10.43 0.11
CA ALA A 105 -6.08 -9.09 0.70
C ALA A 105 -5.24 -9.04 1.98
N LEU A 106 -5.36 -10.07 2.85
CA LEU A 106 -4.53 -10.18 4.05
C LEU A 106 -3.06 -10.44 3.69
N ALA A 107 -2.79 -11.36 2.75
CA ALA A 107 -1.43 -11.67 2.33
C ALA A 107 -0.73 -10.46 1.69
N ASN A 108 -1.47 -9.61 0.97
CA ASN A 108 -0.91 -8.41 0.34
C ASN A 108 -0.29 -7.44 1.36
N LEU A 109 -0.80 -7.37 2.60
CA LEU A 109 -0.20 -6.56 3.66
C LEU A 109 1.23 -7.00 4.00
N SER A 110 1.61 -8.25 3.74
CA SER A 110 2.98 -8.73 3.94
C SER A 110 4.01 -8.01 3.06
N VAL A 111 3.57 -7.47 1.92
CA VAL A 111 4.42 -6.66 1.02
C VAL A 111 4.95 -5.42 1.74
N LEU A 112 4.11 -4.77 2.55
CA LEU A 112 4.51 -3.60 3.35
C LEU A 112 5.58 -3.98 4.37
N VAL A 113 5.42 -5.13 5.04
CA VAL A 113 6.41 -5.64 6.01
C VAL A 113 7.72 -6.02 5.31
N ARG A 114 7.63 -6.69 4.15
CA ARG A 114 8.80 -7.20 3.41
C ARG A 114 9.66 -6.08 2.82
N PHE A 115 9.03 -5.03 2.32
CA PHE A 115 9.73 -3.99 1.54
C PHE A 115 9.75 -2.63 2.25
N GLY A 116 8.89 -2.37 3.23
CA GLY A 116 8.73 -1.04 3.85
C GLY A 116 9.96 -0.50 4.57
N ARG A 117 10.92 -1.37 4.96
CA ARG A 117 12.22 -0.94 5.51
C ARG A 117 13.30 -0.68 4.44
N ARG A 118 13.02 -1.04 3.18
CA ARG A 118 13.95 -0.84 2.06
C ARG A 118 13.61 0.39 1.23
N ALA A 119 12.33 0.72 1.18
CA ALA A 119 11.79 1.84 0.43
C ALA A 119 10.45 2.26 1.04
N ARG A 120 9.98 3.45 0.71
CA ARG A 120 8.64 3.89 1.09
C ARG A 120 7.60 3.14 0.25
N VAL A 121 7.02 2.08 0.78
CA VAL A 121 5.97 1.30 0.12
C VAL A 121 4.64 1.56 0.79
N ARG A 122 3.63 1.96 0.01
CA ARG A 122 2.27 2.18 0.50
C ARG A 122 1.26 1.38 -0.32
N MET A 123 0.27 0.82 0.36
CA MET A 123 -0.98 0.41 -0.29
C MET A 123 -1.99 1.54 -0.16
N VAL A 124 -2.60 1.92 -1.26
CA VAL A 124 -3.54 3.05 -1.29
C VAL A 124 -4.84 2.61 -1.93
N ASP A 125 -5.93 2.83 -1.24
CA ASP A 125 -7.28 2.70 -1.76
C ASP A 125 -8.09 4.00 -1.53
N GLU A 126 -9.39 3.97 -1.77
CA GLU A 126 -10.26 5.15 -1.63
C GLU A 126 -10.36 5.65 -0.19
N ARG A 127 -10.06 4.79 0.78
CA ARG A 127 -10.25 5.07 2.21
C ARG A 127 -8.94 5.27 2.94
N PHE A 128 -7.91 4.48 2.62
CA PHE A 128 -6.66 4.48 3.38
C PHE A 128 -5.43 4.56 2.49
N ALA A 129 -4.39 5.16 3.05
CA ALA A 129 -3.01 4.88 2.68
C ALA A 129 -2.39 4.09 3.84
N ILE A 130 -1.85 2.89 3.52
CA ILE A 130 -1.33 1.95 4.50
C ILE A 130 0.17 1.82 4.30
N GLU A 131 0.95 1.97 5.35
CA GLU A 131 2.41 1.86 5.31
C GLU A 131 2.98 1.22 6.58
N LEU A 132 4.19 0.68 6.50
CA LEU A 132 4.93 0.20 7.66
C LEU A 132 5.53 1.39 8.42
N VAL A 133 5.39 1.40 9.74
CA VAL A 133 6.13 2.32 10.60
C VAL A 133 7.53 1.75 10.83
N ASP A 134 8.54 2.36 10.20
CA ASP A 134 9.95 1.99 10.40
C ASP A 134 10.58 2.87 11.47
N GLY A 135 10.44 2.43 12.71
CA GLY A 135 10.86 3.16 13.91
C GLY A 135 9.91 4.31 14.25
N GLU A 136 9.79 5.33 13.42
CA GLU A 136 8.90 6.49 13.61
C GLU A 136 8.26 6.95 12.29
N ALA A 137 7.02 7.42 12.37
CA ALA A 137 6.29 8.06 11.29
C ALA A 137 5.65 9.35 11.76
N GLU A 138 5.79 10.41 10.95
CA GLU A 138 5.05 11.67 11.11
C GLU A 138 3.80 11.64 10.23
N VAL A 139 2.67 12.04 10.80
CA VAL A 139 1.36 12.02 10.15
C VAL A 139 0.84 13.45 10.04
N ASP A 140 1.17 14.09 8.92
CA ASP A 140 0.74 15.44 8.61
C ASP A 140 -0.51 15.40 7.73
N VAL A 141 -1.68 15.40 8.38
CA VAL A 141 -3.00 15.38 7.77
C VAL A 141 -3.97 16.20 8.64
N PRO A 142 -5.13 16.62 8.12
CA PRO A 142 -6.09 17.43 8.89
C PRO A 142 -6.52 16.75 10.19
N GLU A 143 -6.77 17.57 11.22
CA GLU A 143 -7.40 17.12 12.46
C GLU A 143 -8.76 16.47 12.17
N GLY A 144 -9.12 15.43 12.92
CA GLY A 144 -10.29 14.58 12.67
C GLY A 144 -10.07 13.49 11.62
N THR A 145 -8.90 13.44 10.97
CA THR A 145 -8.58 12.31 10.08
C THR A 145 -8.48 11.02 10.89
N VAL A 146 -9.17 9.97 10.42
CA VAL A 146 -9.11 8.65 11.04
C VAL A 146 -7.74 8.01 10.80
N VAL A 147 -7.18 7.44 11.84
CA VAL A 147 -5.97 6.62 11.77
C VAL A 147 -6.17 5.32 12.53
N SER A 148 -5.53 4.24 12.06
CA SER A 148 -5.51 2.98 12.79
C SER A 148 -4.09 2.43 12.83
N LEU A 149 -3.75 1.78 13.93
CA LEU A 149 -2.50 1.10 14.15
C LEU A 149 -2.78 -0.40 14.28
N VAL A 150 -2.13 -1.21 13.46
CA VAL A 150 -2.31 -2.66 13.47
C VAL A 150 -0.95 -3.35 13.53
N GLY A 151 -0.69 -4.07 14.61
CA GLY A 151 0.50 -4.92 14.72
C GLY A 151 0.37 -6.18 13.88
N ILE A 152 1.33 -6.45 13.01
CA ILE A 152 1.46 -7.75 12.35
C ILE A 152 2.32 -8.65 13.24
N GLY A 153 1.64 -9.34 14.18
CA GLY A 153 2.26 -9.96 15.33
C GLY A 153 2.43 -8.97 16.49
N ARG A 154 3.41 -9.23 17.35
CA ARG A 154 3.65 -8.42 18.56
C ARG A 154 4.53 -7.21 18.24
N CYS A 155 4.01 -6.02 18.54
CA CYS A 155 4.73 -4.75 18.49
C CYS A 155 4.92 -4.20 19.89
N GLU A 156 6.14 -3.81 20.26
CA GLU A 156 6.47 -3.30 21.57
C GLU A 156 6.97 -1.86 21.52
N GLY A 157 6.70 -1.11 22.58
CA GLY A 157 7.12 0.28 22.69
C GLY A 157 6.39 1.20 21.71
N VAL A 158 5.11 0.93 21.48
CA VAL A 158 4.29 1.78 20.62
C VAL A 158 3.92 3.03 21.40
N THR A 159 4.35 4.18 20.87
CA THR A 159 4.07 5.48 21.47
C THR A 159 3.51 6.42 20.41
N THR A 160 2.51 7.20 20.78
CA THR A 160 1.87 8.16 19.87
C THR A 160 1.80 9.53 20.51
N SER A 161 1.77 10.57 19.69
CA SER A 161 1.45 11.92 20.09
C SER A 161 0.62 12.62 19.04
N GLY A 162 -0.33 13.47 19.47
CA GLY A 162 -1.26 14.15 18.58
C GLY A 162 -2.45 13.31 18.16
N LEU A 163 -2.65 12.13 18.73
CA LEU A 163 -3.84 11.31 18.55
C LEU A 163 -4.86 11.55 19.68
N ARG A 164 -6.13 11.29 19.41
CA ARG A 164 -7.19 11.45 20.40
C ARG A 164 -7.06 10.45 21.57
N TRP A 165 -6.63 9.22 21.26
CA TRP A 165 -6.32 8.18 22.26
C TRP A 165 -4.86 7.81 22.11
N GLU A 166 -4.02 8.45 22.93
CA GLU A 166 -2.58 8.26 22.89
C GLU A 166 -2.15 6.94 23.51
N LEU A 167 -1.06 6.41 23.01
CA LEU A 167 -0.35 5.25 23.54
C LEU A 167 0.98 5.69 24.11
N ASP A 168 1.38 5.07 25.21
CA ASP A 168 2.67 5.32 25.89
C ASP A 168 3.34 3.98 26.20
N ASP A 169 4.44 3.69 25.52
CA ASP A 169 5.20 2.43 25.61
C ASP A 169 4.31 1.16 25.55
N ALA A 170 3.22 1.22 24.78
CA ALA A 170 2.22 0.17 24.71
C ALA A 170 2.71 -1.05 23.91
N THR A 171 2.09 -2.20 24.19
CA THR A 171 2.23 -3.39 23.36
C THR A 171 0.95 -3.57 22.53
N LEU A 172 1.12 -3.69 21.22
CA LEU A 172 0.05 -4.05 20.30
C LEU A 172 0.32 -5.45 19.73
N ASP A 173 -0.62 -6.35 19.97
CA ASP A 173 -0.67 -7.63 19.27
C ASP A 173 -1.60 -7.51 18.05
N PHE A 174 -1.66 -8.51 17.18
CA PHE A 174 -2.62 -8.54 16.08
C PHE A 174 -4.05 -8.61 16.64
N SER A 175 -4.67 -7.44 16.80
CA SER A 175 -5.97 -7.27 17.47
C SER A 175 -6.65 -5.98 16.99
N ALA A 176 -7.86 -5.71 17.49
CA ALA A 176 -8.58 -4.45 17.24
C ALA A 176 -8.11 -3.29 18.12
N TYR A 177 -7.20 -3.51 19.06
CA TYR A 177 -6.65 -2.45 19.90
C TYR A 177 -5.71 -1.56 19.06
N GLY A 178 -6.02 -0.28 18.94
CA GLY A 178 -5.34 0.68 18.07
C GLY A 178 -6.11 1.03 16.79
N VAL A 179 -7.23 0.36 16.53
CA VAL A 179 -8.10 0.65 15.37
C VAL A 179 -9.04 1.81 15.70
N HIS A 180 -9.28 2.68 14.68
CA HIS A 180 -10.21 3.81 14.74
C HIS A 180 -9.82 4.88 15.77
N ASN A 181 -8.62 5.37 15.68
CA ASN A 181 -8.14 6.57 16.33
C ASN A 181 -8.32 7.79 15.41
N GLU A 182 -8.04 8.98 15.90
CA GLU A 182 -8.20 10.25 15.17
C GLU A 182 -7.01 11.16 15.42
N ILE A 183 -6.69 11.98 14.42
CA ILE A 183 -5.73 13.07 14.59
C ILE A 183 -6.39 14.18 15.43
N ALA A 184 -5.86 14.44 16.61
CA ALA A 184 -6.29 15.50 17.50
C ALA A 184 -5.44 16.77 17.32
N THR A 185 -4.17 16.61 16.95
CA THR A 185 -3.25 17.71 16.64
C THR A 185 -2.30 17.30 15.52
N SER A 186 -2.19 18.12 14.48
CA SER A 186 -1.30 17.86 13.35
C SER A 186 -0.02 18.71 13.42
N PRO A 187 1.16 18.15 13.09
CA PRO A 187 1.38 16.75 12.76
C PRO A 187 1.34 15.84 14.00
N ALA A 188 0.74 14.66 13.86
CA ALA A 188 0.82 13.61 14.84
C ALA A 188 2.08 12.75 14.61
N ARG A 189 2.48 11.96 15.61
CA ARG A 189 3.61 11.03 15.52
C ARG A 189 3.23 9.66 16.05
N VAL A 190 3.79 8.65 15.39
CA VAL A 190 3.67 7.24 15.78
C VAL A 190 5.06 6.65 15.79
N SER A 191 5.45 6.02 16.87
CA SER A 191 6.73 5.30 16.97
C SER A 191 6.50 3.87 17.45
N VAL A 192 7.43 2.98 17.07
CA VAL A 192 7.47 1.59 17.52
C VAL A 192 8.93 1.21 17.77
N ARG A 193 9.20 0.58 18.95
CA ARG A 193 10.54 0.11 19.30
C ARG A 193 10.90 -1.20 18.57
N SER A 194 9.94 -2.11 18.46
CA SER A 194 10.12 -3.40 17.77
C SER A 194 8.79 -3.97 17.28
N GLY A 195 8.86 -4.78 16.24
CA GLY A 195 7.71 -5.41 15.57
C GLY A 195 7.37 -4.74 14.24
N ASP A 196 6.34 -5.28 13.59
CA ASP A 196 5.84 -4.81 12.30
C ASP A 196 4.52 -4.08 12.51
N LEU A 197 4.59 -2.77 12.74
CA LEU A 197 3.43 -1.91 12.96
C LEU A 197 2.98 -1.28 11.65
N LEU A 198 1.75 -1.53 11.24
CA LEU A 198 1.13 -0.87 10.11
C LEU A 198 0.33 0.35 10.57
N LEU A 199 0.56 1.47 9.89
CA LEU A 199 -0.22 2.69 10.00
C LEU A 199 -1.22 2.75 8.84
N PHE A 200 -2.49 2.78 9.17
CA PHE A 200 -3.59 3.08 8.27
C PHE A 200 -3.96 4.54 8.42
N ARG A 201 -3.63 5.34 7.43
CA ARG A 201 -3.95 6.75 7.39
C ARG A 201 -5.20 6.97 6.54
N GLY A 202 -6.27 7.46 7.16
CA GLY A 202 -7.53 7.78 6.49
C GLY A 202 -7.35 8.87 5.43
N ARG A 203 -8.17 8.80 4.41
CA ARG A 203 -8.24 9.78 3.33
C ARG A 203 -9.50 10.66 3.45
N TRP A 204 -10.13 10.65 4.61
CA TRP A 204 -11.29 11.47 4.96
C TRP A 204 -11.17 12.01 6.39
N VAL A 205 -11.91 13.07 6.67
CA VAL A 205 -12.11 13.60 8.01
C VAL A 205 -13.45 13.10 8.54
N GLU A 206 -13.47 12.56 9.75
CA GLU A 206 -14.71 12.17 10.41
C GLU A 206 -15.34 13.39 11.09
N HIS A 207 -16.61 13.66 10.76
CA HIS A 207 -17.37 14.72 11.38
C HIS A 207 -18.25 14.12 12.48
N HIS A 208 -17.86 14.31 13.73
CA HIS A 208 -18.75 13.99 14.86
C HIS A 208 -19.87 15.05 14.91
N ALA A 209 -21.12 14.59 14.71
CA ALA A 209 -22.32 15.40 14.82
C ALA A 209 -22.70 15.61 16.29
#